data_559ac8998c0e6d33961e2bdfeb096498
#
_entry.id   559ac8998c0e6d33961e2bdfeb096498
#
_cell.length_a   1.000
_cell.length_b   1.000
_cell.length_c   1.000
_cell.angle_alpha   90.00
_cell.angle_beta   90.00
_cell.angle_gamma   90.00
#
_symmetry.space_group_name_H-M   'P 1'
#
loop_
_entity.id
_entity.type
_entity.pdbx_description
1 polymer ?
#
loop_
_entity_poly.entity_id
_entity_poly.type
_entity_poly.pdbx_seq_one_letter_code
_entity_poly.pdbx_strand_id
1 'polypeptide(L)'
;MSLAKDRADLERLEDEWMARMQARDMERLEELVAPGFRFMAIHLYPEPMTREQWMEAARSGYTIVSYAFEKMEVDVFGDTGVIHSRYSQVANYEQTNLSNVFRLTDVWSRIDGRWQVVARHSSVLG
;
A
#
# COMPACT_ATOMS: atom_id res chain seq x y z
N MET A 1 -12.28 16.02 15.14
CA MET A 1 -12.27 14.63 14.69
C MET A 1 -11.57 13.75 15.69
N SER A 2 -12.00 12.51 15.79
CA SER A 2 -11.45 11.58 16.76
C SER A 2 -10.18 10.93 16.23
N LEU A 3 -9.10 10.99 17.02
CA LEU A 3 -7.84 10.32 16.71
C LEU A 3 -8.04 8.80 16.63
N ALA A 4 -8.86 8.24 17.54
CA ALA A 4 -9.15 6.82 17.54
C ALA A 4 -9.91 6.41 16.28
N LYS A 5 -10.83 7.23 15.81
CA LYS A 5 -11.58 6.96 14.59
C LYS A 5 -10.66 6.99 13.37
N ASP A 6 -9.78 8.00 13.28
CA ASP A 6 -8.84 8.12 12.17
C ASP A 6 -7.91 6.91 12.12
N ARG A 7 -7.43 6.48 13.28
CA ARG A 7 -6.56 5.30 13.37
C ARG A 7 -7.27 4.04 12.88
N ALA A 8 -8.52 3.85 13.32
CA ALA A 8 -9.30 2.68 12.91
C ALA A 8 -9.62 2.72 11.41
N ASP A 9 -9.94 3.90 10.88
CA ASP A 9 -10.20 4.07 9.44
C ASP A 9 -8.97 3.71 8.63
N LEU A 10 -7.78 4.16 9.07
CA LEU A 10 -6.54 3.89 8.35
C LEU A 10 -6.16 2.41 8.40
N GLU A 11 -6.36 1.73 9.53
CA GLU A 11 -6.12 0.30 9.61
C GLU A 11 -6.99 -0.45 8.61
N ARG A 12 -8.26 -0.08 8.51
CA ARG A 12 -9.20 -0.70 7.59
C ARG A 12 -8.82 -0.40 6.13
N LEU A 13 -8.44 0.85 5.84
CA LEU A 13 -8.08 1.25 4.48
C LEU A 13 -6.78 0.59 4.01
N GLU A 14 -5.83 0.42 4.92
CA GLU A 14 -4.57 -0.27 4.60
C GLU A 14 -4.84 -1.69 4.13
N ASP A 15 -5.69 -2.41 4.84
CA ASP A 15 -6.07 -3.77 4.46
C ASP A 15 -6.91 -3.77 3.18
N GLU A 16 -7.84 -2.85 3.07
CA GLU A 16 -8.69 -2.74 1.87
C GLU A 16 -7.83 -2.51 0.63
N TRP A 17 -6.78 -1.69 0.74
CA TRP A 17 -5.90 -1.42 -0.38
C TRP A 17 -5.32 -2.73 -0.95
N MET A 18 -4.81 -3.58 -0.07
CA MET A 18 -4.23 -4.85 -0.51
C MET A 18 -5.30 -5.82 -1.02
N ALA A 19 -6.47 -5.82 -0.40
CA ALA A 19 -7.59 -6.65 -0.86
C ALA A 19 -8.04 -6.24 -2.27
N ARG A 20 -8.07 -4.93 -2.54
CA ARG A 20 -8.45 -4.43 -3.86
C ARG A 20 -7.36 -4.69 -4.90
N MET A 21 -6.09 -4.66 -4.50
CA MET A 21 -5.00 -5.10 -5.36
C MET A 21 -5.16 -6.56 -5.75
N GLN A 22 -5.42 -7.40 -4.79
CA GLN A 22 -5.62 -8.83 -5.04
C GLN A 22 -6.79 -9.06 -5.99
N ALA A 23 -7.86 -8.31 -5.84
CA ALA A 23 -9.07 -8.43 -6.65
C ALA A 23 -8.96 -7.72 -8.01
N ARG A 24 -7.91 -6.95 -8.24
CA ARG A 24 -7.74 -6.07 -9.41
C ARG A 24 -8.91 -5.10 -9.57
N ASP A 25 -9.40 -4.57 -8.47
CA ASP A 25 -10.47 -3.58 -8.46
C ASP A 25 -9.89 -2.19 -8.79
N MET A 26 -9.65 -1.96 -10.07
CA MET A 26 -8.97 -0.75 -10.53
C MET A 26 -9.75 0.51 -10.20
N GLU A 27 -11.06 0.46 -10.26
CA GLU A 27 -11.90 1.62 -9.93
C GLU A 27 -11.68 2.07 -8.48
N ARG A 28 -11.68 1.12 -7.54
CA ARG A 28 -11.45 1.45 -6.14
C ARG A 28 -9.99 1.86 -5.89
N LEU A 29 -9.04 1.22 -6.57
CA LEU A 29 -7.64 1.59 -6.43
C LEU A 29 -7.38 3.02 -6.89
N GLU A 30 -8.07 3.49 -7.94
CA GLU A 30 -7.92 4.87 -8.37
C GLU A 30 -8.38 5.86 -7.30
N GLU A 31 -9.37 5.47 -6.48
CA GLU A 31 -9.83 6.30 -5.37
C GLU A 31 -8.88 6.29 -4.18
N LEU A 32 -8.25 5.14 -3.92
CA LEU A 32 -7.38 4.97 -2.75
C LEU A 32 -5.98 5.54 -2.95
N VAL A 33 -5.49 5.53 -4.19
CA VAL A 33 -4.11 5.92 -4.49
C VAL A 33 -4.09 7.35 -4.99
N ALA A 34 -3.38 8.23 -4.27
CA ALA A 34 -3.33 9.67 -4.61
C ALA A 34 -2.61 9.91 -5.94
N PRO A 35 -2.95 11.01 -6.63
CA PRO A 35 -2.32 11.33 -7.92
C PRO A 35 -0.80 11.39 -7.90
N GLY A 36 -0.22 11.86 -6.80
CA GLY A 36 1.23 11.97 -6.66
C GLY A 36 1.90 10.79 -5.99
N PHE A 37 1.21 9.66 -5.87
CA PHE A 37 1.73 8.48 -5.18
C PHE A 37 3.09 8.03 -5.73
N ARG A 38 3.98 7.62 -4.82
CA ARG A 38 5.28 7.04 -5.15
C ARG A 38 5.49 5.75 -4.38
N PHE A 39 6.05 4.76 -5.06
CA PHE A 39 6.36 3.47 -4.46
C PHE A 39 7.87 3.23 -4.54
N MET A 40 8.51 3.08 -3.38
CA MET A 40 9.94 2.78 -3.29
C MET A 40 10.12 1.34 -2.84
N ALA A 41 10.75 0.54 -3.71
CA ALA A 41 11.09 -0.84 -3.40
C ALA A 41 12.45 -1.12 -4.05
N ILE A 42 13.51 -0.71 -3.37
CA ILE A 42 14.86 -0.73 -3.93
C ILE A 42 15.30 -2.11 -4.40
N HIS A 43 14.74 -3.17 -3.80
CA HIS A 43 15.05 -4.53 -4.19
C HIS A 43 14.43 -4.93 -5.53
N LEU A 44 13.48 -4.15 -6.04
CA LEU A 44 12.79 -4.40 -7.31
C LEU A 44 13.16 -3.37 -8.36
N TYR A 45 13.31 -2.13 -7.95
CA TYR A 45 13.40 -1.01 -8.86
C TYR A 45 14.25 0.09 -8.22
N PRO A 46 15.31 0.55 -8.88
CA PRO A 46 16.24 1.51 -8.27
C PRO A 46 15.66 2.91 -8.06
N GLU A 47 14.60 3.26 -8.78
CA GLU A 47 13.96 4.56 -8.68
C GLU A 47 12.56 4.44 -8.09
N PRO A 48 12.02 5.48 -7.45
CA PRO A 48 10.64 5.44 -6.99
C PRO A 48 9.69 5.30 -8.18
N MET A 49 8.82 4.29 -8.11
CA MET A 49 7.80 4.12 -9.15
C MET A 49 6.77 5.24 -9.06
N THR A 50 6.32 5.71 -10.21
CA THR A 50 5.22 6.66 -10.28
C THR A 50 3.89 5.95 -10.05
N ARG A 51 2.83 6.74 -9.81
CA ARG A 51 1.49 6.20 -9.70
C ARG A 51 1.11 5.39 -10.95
N GLU A 52 1.42 5.93 -12.12
CA GLU A 52 1.07 5.29 -13.40
C GLU A 52 1.76 3.93 -13.55
N GLN A 53 3.03 3.86 -13.17
CA GLN A 53 3.77 2.60 -13.22
C GLN A 53 3.19 1.58 -12.25
N TRP A 54 2.85 2.03 -11.04
CA TRP A 54 2.26 1.16 -10.04
C TRP A 54 0.87 0.67 -10.45
N MET A 55 0.04 1.58 -10.99
CA MET A 55 -1.30 1.22 -11.46
C MET A 55 -1.24 0.23 -12.62
N GLU A 56 -0.29 0.39 -13.53
CA GLU A 56 -0.12 -0.54 -14.64
C GLU A 56 0.26 -1.93 -14.14
N ALA A 57 1.17 -2.02 -13.17
CA ALA A 57 1.54 -3.30 -12.57
C ALA A 57 0.33 -3.94 -11.89
N ALA A 58 -0.46 -3.15 -11.18
CA ALA A 58 -1.67 -3.64 -10.51
C ALA A 58 -2.70 -4.14 -11.51
N ARG A 59 -2.78 -3.50 -12.67
CA ARG A 59 -3.77 -3.85 -13.69
C ARG A 59 -3.45 -5.16 -14.39
N SER A 60 -2.20 -5.42 -14.70
CA SER A 60 -1.89 -6.49 -15.64
C SER A 60 -0.81 -7.47 -15.23
N GLY A 61 0.10 -7.11 -14.33
CA GLY A 61 1.27 -7.94 -14.09
C GLY A 61 1.36 -8.56 -12.71
N TYR A 62 0.91 -7.82 -11.72
CA TYR A 62 1.11 -8.19 -10.33
C TYR A 62 -0.07 -9.04 -9.83
N THR A 63 0.24 -10.20 -9.30
CA THR A 63 -0.78 -11.12 -8.78
C THR A 63 -0.46 -11.44 -7.33
N ILE A 64 -1.40 -11.15 -6.43
CA ILE A 64 -1.30 -11.54 -5.03
C ILE A 64 -2.18 -12.77 -4.83
N VAL A 65 -1.53 -13.90 -4.50
CA VAL A 65 -2.25 -15.13 -4.20
C VAL A 65 -2.84 -15.05 -2.79
N SER A 66 -2.00 -14.63 -1.83
CA SER A 66 -2.43 -14.45 -0.45
C SER A 66 -1.55 -13.39 0.22
N TYR A 67 -2.07 -12.78 1.27
CA TYR A 67 -1.29 -11.82 2.05
C TYR A 67 -1.79 -11.80 3.49
N ALA A 68 -0.95 -11.26 4.37
CA ALA A 68 -1.34 -11.04 5.76
C ALA A 68 -0.55 -9.87 6.34
N PHE A 69 -1.23 -9.04 7.12
CA PHE A 69 -0.58 -8.05 7.96
C PHE A 69 -0.34 -8.71 9.31
N GLU A 70 0.92 -8.96 9.65
CA GLU A 70 1.30 -9.62 10.90
C GLU A 70 1.38 -8.62 12.05
N LYS A 71 1.66 -7.36 11.73
CA LYS A 71 1.70 -6.28 12.70
C LYS A 71 1.43 -4.98 11.96
N MET A 72 0.65 -4.11 12.59
CA MET A 72 0.33 -2.82 11.99
C MET A 72 0.30 -1.76 13.09
N GLU A 73 1.11 -0.72 12.92
CA GLU A 73 1.18 0.41 13.86
C GLU A 73 0.81 1.67 13.10
N VAL A 74 -0.24 2.35 13.56
CA VAL A 74 -0.78 3.54 12.89
C VAL A 74 -0.57 4.76 13.77
N ASP A 75 0.11 5.76 13.21
CA ASP A 75 0.29 7.07 13.87
C ASP A 75 -0.42 8.13 13.03
N VAL A 76 -1.15 9.02 13.69
CA VAL A 76 -1.92 10.06 13.01
C VAL A 76 -1.43 11.43 13.45
N PHE A 77 -1.14 12.28 12.48
CA PHE A 77 -0.66 13.65 12.67
C PHE A 77 -1.57 14.58 11.86
N GLY A 78 -2.71 14.96 12.45
CA GLY A 78 -3.69 15.79 11.73
C GLY A 78 -4.24 15.07 10.51
N ASP A 79 -3.95 15.59 9.33
CA ASP A 79 -4.41 15.02 8.06
C ASP A 79 -3.41 14.04 7.44
N THR A 80 -2.43 13.59 8.23
CA THR A 80 -1.42 12.64 7.79
C THR A 80 -1.45 11.41 8.67
N GLY A 81 -1.47 10.24 8.05
CA GLY A 81 -1.33 8.96 8.74
C GLY A 81 -0.07 8.26 8.27
N VAL A 82 0.67 7.68 9.20
CA VAL A 82 1.87 6.89 8.89
C VAL A 82 1.65 5.50 9.45
N ILE A 83 1.75 4.50 8.59
CA ILE A 83 1.55 3.10 9.00
C ILE A 83 2.85 2.35 8.80
N HIS A 84 3.34 1.77 9.89
CA HIS A 84 4.45 0.83 9.84
C HIS A 84 3.89 -0.57 10.04
N SER A 85 4.19 -1.48 9.12
CA SER A 85 3.64 -2.82 9.22
C SER A 85 4.68 -3.89 8.88
N ARG A 86 4.40 -5.09 9.36
CA ARG A 86 5.07 -6.30 8.90
C ARG A 86 4.05 -7.06 8.06
N TYR A 87 4.39 -7.29 6.82
CA TYR A 87 3.46 -7.76 5.80
C TYR A 87 4.08 -8.95 5.07
N SER A 88 3.31 -10.01 4.94
CA SER A 88 3.76 -11.18 4.18
C SER A 88 2.83 -11.39 3.00
N GLN A 89 3.38 -11.92 1.92
CA GLN A 89 2.57 -12.25 0.75
C GLN A 89 3.13 -13.45 0.02
N VAL A 90 2.23 -14.14 -0.69
CA VAL A 90 2.56 -15.04 -1.76
C VAL A 90 2.10 -14.34 -3.03
N ALA A 91 3.04 -13.92 -3.87
CA ALA A 91 2.74 -13.06 -5.00
C ALA A 91 3.79 -13.21 -6.09
N ASN A 92 3.43 -12.76 -7.29
CA ASN A 92 4.39 -12.69 -8.39
C ASN A 92 4.07 -11.49 -9.28
N TYR A 93 5.08 -11.04 -10.00
CA TYR A 93 4.93 -10.06 -11.06
C TYR A 93 5.36 -10.74 -12.35
N GLU A 94 4.40 -11.03 -13.21
CA GLU A 94 4.63 -11.88 -14.38
C GLU A 94 5.25 -13.20 -13.93
N GLN A 95 6.51 -13.49 -14.28
CA GLN A 95 7.18 -14.74 -13.89
C GLN A 95 8.15 -14.57 -12.72
N THR A 96 8.24 -13.37 -12.18
CA THR A 96 9.13 -13.09 -11.05
C THR A 96 8.40 -13.34 -9.75
N ASN A 97 8.96 -14.20 -8.90
CA ASN A 97 8.38 -14.50 -7.59
C ASN A 97 8.68 -13.34 -6.64
N LEU A 98 7.61 -12.73 -6.12
CA LEU A 98 7.70 -11.61 -5.16
C LEU A 98 7.19 -12.00 -3.78
N SER A 99 7.12 -13.31 -3.51
CA SER A 99 6.69 -13.81 -2.20
C SER A 99 7.79 -13.53 -1.18
N ASN A 100 7.43 -12.88 -0.08
CA ASN A 100 8.38 -12.59 1.00
C ASN A 100 7.66 -11.99 2.19
N VAL A 101 8.45 -11.64 3.21
CA VAL A 101 8.01 -10.86 4.34
C VAL A 101 8.67 -9.49 4.23
N PHE A 102 7.88 -8.44 4.41
CA PHE A 102 8.32 -7.07 4.19
C PHE A 102 8.06 -6.21 5.41
N ARG A 103 8.90 -5.20 5.57
CA ARG A 103 8.57 -4.02 6.37
C ARG A 103 8.04 -2.97 5.42
N LEU A 104 6.84 -2.47 5.72
CA LEU A 104 6.22 -1.42 4.92
C LEU A 104 6.10 -0.14 5.74
N THR A 105 6.39 0.98 5.11
CA THR A 105 6.03 2.29 5.63
C THR A 105 5.12 2.93 4.60
N ASP A 106 3.87 3.17 5.00
CA ASP A 106 2.87 3.76 4.13
C ASP A 106 2.42 5.09 4.71
N VAL A 107 2.37 6.09 3.86
CA VAL A 107 1.92 7.43 4.26
C VAL A 107 0.59 7.70 3.59
N TRP A 108 -0.41 8.03 4.40
CA TRP A 108 -1.75 8.38 3.96
C TRP A 108 -1.98 9.86 4.25
N SER A 109 -2.70 10.52 3.37
CA SER A 109 -3.05 11.92 3.53
C SER A 109 -4.55 12.09 3.34
N ARG A 110 -5.18 12.91 4.19
CA ARG A 110 -6.60 13.24 4.03
C ARG A 110 -6.69 14.42 3.06
N ILE A 111 -7.17 14.12 1.86
CA ILE A 111 -7.29 15.07 0.75
C ILE A 111 -8.76 15.21 0.42
N ASP A 112 -9.29 16.43 0.52
CA ASP A 112 -10.72 16.70 0.27
C ASP A 112 -11.62 15.78 1.08
N GLY A 113 -11.27 15.57 2.35
CA GLY A 113 -12.06 14.75 3.27
C GLY A 113 -11.89 13.26 3.12
N ARG A 114 -11.03 12.79 2.25
CA ARG A 114 -10.81 11.35 2.02
C ARG A 114 -9.35 10.98 2.24
N TRP A 115 -9.14 9.85 2.90
CA TRP A 115 -7.80 9.30 3.05
C TRP A 115 -7.34 8.65 1.74
N GLN A 116 -6.16 9.07 1.28
CA GLN A 116 -5.52 8.47 0.10
C GLN A 116 -4.06 8.18 0.42
N VAL A 117 -3.56 7.05 -0.07
CA VAL A 117 -2.15 6.71 0.15
C VAL A 117 -1.30 7.54 -0.82
N VAL A 118 -0.26 8.20 -0.27
CA VAL A 118 0.61 9.08 -1.05
C VAL A 118 2.01 8.50 -1.26
N ALA A 119 2.42 7.54 -0.43
CA ALA A 119 3.74 6.93 -0.56
C ALA A 119 3.78 5.58 0.13
N ARG A 120 4.54 4.68 -0.44
CA ARG A 120 4.89 3.39 0.18
C ARG A 120 6.39 3.15 0.03
N HIS A 121 7.02 2.73 1.11
CA HIS A 121 8.38 2.21 1.09
C HIS A 121 8.35 0.77 1.58
N SER A 122 8.95 -0.12 0.79
CA SER A 122 8.95 -1.56 1.08
C SER A 122 10.40 -2.05 1.20
N SER A 123 10.67 -2.77 2.28
CA SER A 123 11.96 -3.43 2.50
C SER A 123 11.74 -4.90 2.76
N VAL A 124 12.56 -5.73 2.15
CA VAL A 124 12.48 -7.19 2.33
C VAL A 124 13.15 -7.57 3.64
N LEU A 125 12.51 -8.45 4.41
CA LEU A 125 13.06 -8.95 5.67
C LEU A 125 13.76 -10.30 5.52
N GLY A 126 13.45 -10.99 4.44
CA GLY A 126 13.99 -12.32 4.19
C GLY A 126 15.30 -12.41 3.45
#